data_a3c345ce7bf3b565d73af1028f86fc23
#
_entry.id   a3c345ce7bf3b565d73af1028f86fc23
#
_cell.length_a   1.000
_cell.length_b   1.000
_cell.length_c   1.000
_cell.angle_alpha   90.00
_cell.angle_beta   90.00
_cell.angle_gamma   90.00
#
_symmetry.space_group_name_H-M   'P 1'
#
loop_
_entity.id
_entity.type
_entity.pdbx_description
1 polymer ?
#
loop_
_entity_poly.entity_id
_entity_poly.type
_entity_poly.pdbx_seq_one_letter_code
_entity_poly.pdbx_strand_id
1 'polypeptide(L)'
;MKLSSTALLALAISSVTATAYAESQSQAFTPVTVKEKSAQSAATGFVEGQSISGTTRNWYANEQLKRGGQFAYKKNGVSTDTDRRINWVQGTIIKYNSGFTEGPVGISTEVAAYNAIALDQDRKDLASNNGGAPGTRPGAGNNRTLTEEGGDAVGQWSKLGLANVKARVSNTTLTAGRQNFSSPMVDVIGNRALPSSFEGVSLHSEELENLAFDLGTFDRNSPRMEQSQRKFRTEYANGIVESDHVHTAGITYTPFASLTTSLWATQAEDIWNQYYFGASHVLGDSQVLSLTTGLNYYKTQEEGKALIGDIDNDTYSLSFGLTHQAHTLSFSYQEINGDEYFDYLHETNGIYLANSLLSDFNGPNEKSFQVAYGLNMAEYGVPGLKFNIYQARGWGIDGTHYKGNGGVVGKGYDGIQAQDGEHHYEYGIGASYAVQSGPLKATAIRATYTAHRASENQADGSINELRLVTTIPFNIL
;
A
#
# COMPACT_ATOMS: atom_id res chain seq x y z
N MET A 1 39.65 15.34 -9.20
CA MET A 1 38.86 14.73 -10.29
C MET A 1 37.40 14.93 -9.93
N LYS A 2 36.73 15.86 -10.61
CA LYS A 2 35.31 16.17 -10.32
C LYS A 2 34.45 15.05 -10.92
N LEU A 3 33.81 14.25 -10.08
CA LEU A 3 32.75 13.32 -10.50
C LEU A 3 31.50 14.14 -10.83
N SER A 4 31.02 14.00 -12.05
CA SER A 4 29.94 14.79 -12.61
C SER A 4 28.60 14.36 -11.99
N SER A 5 27.75 15.36 -11.74
CA SER A 5 26.39 15.26 -11.18
C SER A 5 25.37 14.41 -11.98
N THR A 6 25.80 13.70 -13.01
CA THR A 6 24.98 12.79 -13.85
C THR A 6 24.82 11.39 -13.27
N ALA A 7 25.64 10.98 -12.30
CA ALA A 7 25.54 9.63 -11.71
C ALA A 7 24.43 9.50 -10.64
N LEU A 8 24.02 10.60 -10.01
CA LEU A 8 22.96 10.58 -8.99
C LEU A 8 21.54 10.51 -9.59
N LEU A 9 21.35 10.92 -10.85
CA LEU A 9 20.04 10.84 -11.51
C LEU A 9 19.70 9.42 -12.00
N ALA A 10 20.72 8.57 -12.20
CA ALA A 10 20.52 7.19 -12.66
C ALA A 10 20.05 6.24 -11.55
N LEU A 11 20.38 6.51 -10.27
CA LEU A 11 19.94 5.67 -9.14
C LEU A 11 18.46 5.89 -8.79
N ALA A 12 17.94 7.11 -8.97
CA ALA A 12 16.52 7.41 -8.74
C ALA A 12 15.58 6.83 -9.81
N ILE A 13 16.12 6.48 -10.98
CA ILE A 13 15.32 5.90 -12.10
C ILE A 13 15.24 4.38 -12.00
N SER A 14 16.17 3.72 -11.33
CA SER A 14 16.16 2.26 -11.17
C SER A 14 15.15 1.76 -10.12
N SER A 15 14.79 2.59 -9.14
CA SER A 15 13.77 2.24 -8.15
C SER A 15 12.32 2.25 -8.70
N VAL A 16 12.09 2.89 -9.85
CA VAL A 16 10.78 2.91 -10.53
C VAL A 16 10.52 1.62 -11.31
N THR A 17 11.51 0.73 -11.48
CA THR A 17 11.36 -0.47 -12.30
C THR A 17 10.68 -1.65 -11.60
N ALA A 18 10.67 -1.69 -10.27
CA ALA A 18 10.00 -2.73 -9.49
C ALA A 18 8.50 -2.47 -9.25
N THR A 19 8.03 -1.23 -9.37
CA THR A 19 6.65 -0.83 -9.03
C THR A 19 5.58 -1.20 -10.07
N ALA A 20 5.91 -1.96 -11.10
CA ALA A 20 4.93 -2.41 -12.11
C ALA A 20 4.23 -3.73 -11.72
N TYR A 21 4.68 -4.42 -10.68
CA TYR A 21 4.25 -5.80 -10.40
C TYR A 21 3.04 -5.92 -9.50
N ALA A 22 3.03 -5.23 -8.44
CA ALA A 22 1.89 -5.11 -7.56
C ALA A 22 1.94 -3.72 -6.96
N GLU A 23 0.81 -3.14 -6.68
CA GLU A 23 0.76 -1.94 -5.87
C GLU A 23 1.17 -2.22 -4.41
N SER A 24 1.62 -3.42 -4.11
CA SER A 24 2.04 -3.93 -2.80
C SER A 24 3.42 -4.59 -2.77
N GLN A 25 4.27 -4.47 -3.80
CA GLN A 25 5.64 -5.01 -3.65
C GLN A 25 6.45 -4.14 -2.68
N SER A 26 7.27 -4.81 -1.86
CA SER A 26 8.20 -4.21 -0.91
C SER A 26 8.77 -2.91 -1.44
N GLN A 27 8.33 -1.79 -0.89
CA GLN A 27 8.89 -0.50 -1.28
C GLN A 27 10.38 -0.54 -0.94
N ALA A 28 11.22 -0.36 -1.95
CA ALA A 28 12.63 -0.15 -1.69
C ALA A 28 12.74 1.11 -0.82
N PHE A 29 13.33 0.99 0.37
CA PHE A 29 13.51 2.12 1.27
C PHE A 29 14.22 3.24 0.54
N THR A 30 13.72 4.47 0.68
CA THR A 30 14.40 5.63 0.12
C THR A 30 15.70 5.84 0.87
N PRO A 31 16.86 5.81 0.20
CA PRO A 31 18.14 6.05 0.85
C PRO A 31 18.20 7.44 1.47
N VAL A 32 18.67 7.54 2.70
CA VAL A 32 18.93 8.81 3.36
C VAL A 32 20.20 9.39 2.80
N THR A 33 20.14 10.61 2.28
CA THR A 33 21.28 11.30 1.66
C THR A 33 21.74 12.50 2.48
N VAL A 34 23.05 12.73 2.50
CA VAL A 34 23.65 13.90 3.14
C VAL A 34 23.25 15.18 2.41
N LYS A 35 22.75 16.17 3.15
CA LYS A 35 22.40 17.49 2.61
C LYS A 35 23.46 18.52 3.01
N GLU A 36 24.04 19.25 2.05
CA GLU A 36 24.98 20.34 2.32
C GLU A 36 24.36 21.51 3.11
N LYS A 37 23.05 21.71 2.98
CA LYS A 37 22.27 22.74 3.70
C LYS A 37 21.03 22.09 4.31
N SER A 38 20.63 22.57 5.46
CA SER A 38 19.38 22.11 6.08
C SER A 38 18.18 22.47 5.20
N ALA A 39 17.15 21.63 5.24
CA ALA A 39 15.91 21.86 4.49
C ALA A 39 15.26 23.20 4.88
N GLN A 40 15.36 23.61 6.17
CA GLN A 40 14.83 24.89 6.61
C GLN A 40 15.63 26.09 6.10
N SER A 41 16.96 25.99 6.01
CA SER A 41 17.78 27.07 5.44
C SER A 41 17.58 27.28 3.93
N ALA A 42 16.98 26.29 3.24
CA ALA A 42 16.60 26.36 1.84
C ALA A 42 15.14 26.81 1.62
N ALA A 43 14.44 27.22 2.68
CA ALA A 43 13.07 27.71 2.56
C ALA A 43 13.02 29.02 1.75
N THR A 44 12.06 29.11 0.84
CA THR A 44 11.91 30.24 -0.11
C THR A 44 10.78 31.19 0.27
N GLY A 45 10.06 30.94 1.35
CA GLY A 45 8.92 31.72 1.79
C GLY A 45 7.58 30.97 1.67
N PHE A 46 6.59 31.39 2.43
CA PHE A 46 5.28 30.75 2.49
C PHE A 46 4.52 30.86 1.15
N VAL A 47 4.55 32.03 0.52
CA VAL A 47 3.88 32.33 -0.74
C VAL A 47 4.79 32.00 -1.93
N GLU A 48 6.07 32.34 -1.84
CA GLU A 48 7.06 32.14 -2.93
C GLU A 48 7.30 30.64 -3.20
N GLY A 49 7.22 29.81 -2.16
CA GLY A 49 7.39 28.35 -2.27
C GLY A 49 6.09 27.58 -2.48
N GLN A 50 4.95 28.26 -2.73
CA GLN A 50 3.68 27.60 -2.91
C GLN A 50 3.58 26.81 -4.22
N SER A 51 2.70 25.82 -4.23
CA SER A 51 2.37 25.07 -5.43
C SER A 51 0.91 24.61 -5.42
N ILE A 52 0.31 24.56 -6.58
CA ILE A 52 -1.00 23.91 -6.81
C ILE A 52 -0.79 22.84 -7.86
N SER A 53 -0.97 21.60 -7.47
CA SER A 53 -0.84 20.45 -8.36
C SER A 53 -2.07 19.56 -8.28
N GLY A 54 -2.24 18.68 -9.25
CA GLY A 54 -3.31 17.72 -9.22
C GLY A 54 -2.99 16.44 -9.95
N THR A 55 -3.84 15.48 -9.74
CA THR A 55 -3.81 14.19 -10.42
C THR A 55 -5.23 13.78 -10.71
N THR A 56 -5.51 13.37 -11.94
CA THR A 56 -6.76 12.69 -12.25
C THR A 56 -6.48 11.26 -12.67
N ARG A 57 -7.23 10.31 -12.10
CA ARG A 57 -7.03 8.88 -12.30
C ARG A 57 -8.31 8.22 -12.75
N ASN A 58 -8.27 7.62 -13.94
CA ASN A 58 -9.29 6.72 -14.41
C ASN A 58 -8.93 5.30 -13.95
N TRP A 59 -9.78 4.70 -13.15
CA TRP A 59 -9.57 3.37 -12.59
C TRP A 59 -10.73 2.46 -12.97
N TYR A 60 -10.42 1.39 -13.68
CA TYR A 60 -11.37 0.35 -14.07
C TYR A 60 -10.90 -1.00 -13.55
N ALA A 61 -11.78 -1.75 -12.89
CA ALA A 61 -11.55 -3.13 -12.50
C ALA A 61 -12.77 -3.98 -12.84
N ASN A 62 -12.52 -5.14 -13.42
CA ASN A 62 -13.51 -6.18 -13.68
C ASN A 62 -13.03 -7.47 -13.04
N GLU A 63 -13.72 -7.90 -12.01
CA GLU A 63 -13.42 -9.08 -11.22
C GLU A 63 -14.48 -10.14 -11.46
N GLN A 64 -14.04 -11.39 -11.62
CA GLN A 64 -14.90 -12.53 -11.79
C GLN A 64 -14.45 -13.70 -10.92
N LEU A 65 -15.30 -14.07 -9.95
CA LEU A 65 -15.11 -15.29 -9.16
C LEU A 65 -15.25 -16.51 -10.04
N LYS A 66 -14.38 -17.49 -9.85
CA LYS A 66 -14.36 -18.73 -10.62
C LYS A 66 -14.77 -19.92 -9.80
N ARG A 67 -14.46 -19.90 -8.51
CA ARG A 67 -14.81 -20.94 -7.55
C ARG A 67 -14.74 -20.31 -6.15
N GLY A 68 -15.52 -20.84 -5.22
CA GLY A 68 -15.63 -20.26 -3.87
C GLY A 68 -16.61 -19.09 -3.83
N GLY A 69 -16.54 -18.25 -2.86
CA GLY A 69 -17.42 -17.17 -2.50
C GLY A 69 -18.17 -16.41 -3.61
N GLN A 70 -19.09 -15.58 -3.22
CA GLN A 70 -19.88 -14.76 -4.14
C GLN A 70 -19.86 -13.32 -3.67
N PHE A 71 -19.91 -12.37 -4.59
CA PHE A 71 -20.09 -10.97 -4.25
C PHE A 71 -21.55 -10.76 -3.84
N ALA A 72 -21.76 -10.47 -2.58
CA ALA A 72 -23.10 -10.23 -2.05
C ALA A 72 -23.56 -8.79 -2.34
N TYR A 73 -24.84 -8.64 -2.66
CA TYR A 73 -25.45 -7.34 -2.88
C TYR A 73 -26.96 -7.34 -2.54
N LYS A 74 -27.53 -6.16 -2.31
CA LYS A 74 -28.97 -5.98 -2.16
C LYS A 74 -29.58 -5.39 -3.43
N LYS A 75 -30.71 -5.97 -3.87
CA LYS A 75 -31.54 -5.41 -4.92
C LYS A 75 -32.99 -5.36 -4.42
N ASN A 76 -33.55 -4.16 -4.34
CA ASN A 76 -34.91 -3.94 -3.80
C ASN A 76 -35.10 -4.55 -2.41
N GLY A 77 -34.08 -4.44 -1.54
CA GLY A 77 -34.08 -5.00 -0.19
C GLY A 77 -33.79 -6.52 -0.09
N VAL A 78 -33.67 -7.21 -1.23
CA VAL A 78 -33.36 -8.65 -1.26
C VAL A 78 -31.87 -8.87 -1.45
N SER A 79 -31.25 -9.66 -0.56
CA SER A 79 -29.86 -10.08 -0.75
C SER A 79 -29.75 -11.01 -1.96
N THR A 80 -28.77 -10.74 -2.81
CA THR A 80 -28.52 -11.47 -4.05
C THR A 80 -27.00 -11.63 -4.22
N ASP A 81 -26.57 -12.75 -4.76
CA ASP A 81 -25.17 -13.02 -5.00
C ASP A 81 -24.81 -12.91 -6.49
N THR A 82 -23.59 -12.57 -6.77
CA THR A 82 -23.04 -12.49 -8.14
C THR A 82 -21.60 -12.95 -8.14
N ASP A 83 -21.17 -13.53 -9.25
CA ASP A 83 -19.80 -13.95 -9.49
C ASP A 83 -18.94 -12.84 -10.13
N ARG A 84 -19.56 -11.69 -10.45
CA ARG A 84 -18.90 -10.59 -11.16
C ARG A 84 -19.10 -9.26 -10.46
N ARG A 85 -18.01 -8.47 -10.43
CA ARG A 85 -17.99 -7.09 -9.93
C ARG A 85 -17.22 -6.19 -10.89
N ILE A 86 -17.86 -5.09 -11.31
CA ILE A 86 -17.23 -4.05 -12.13
C ILE A 86 -17.27 -2.74 -11.38
N ASN A 87 -16.14 -2.04 -11.36
CA ASN A 87 -16.01 -0.68 -10.87
C ASN A 87 -15.24 0.15 -11.89
N TRP A 88 -15.84 1.24 -12.37
CA TRP A 88 -15.17 2.21 -13.22
C TRP A 88 -15.36 3.60 -12.62
N VAL A 89 -14.27 4.20 -12.18
CA VAL A 89 -14.29 5.41 -11.36
C VAL A 89 -13.24 6.39 -11.87
N GLN A 90 -13.63 7.67 -11.89
CA GLN A 90 -12.73 8.81 -12.08
C GLN A 90 -12.43 9.41 -10.71
N GLY A 91 -11.19 9.32 -10.24
CA GLY A 91 -10.68 10.02 -9.06
C GLY A 91 -9.93 11.27 -9.47
N THR A 92 -10.11 12.38 -8.76
CA THR A 92 -9.38 13.62 -8.98
C THR A 92 -8.91 14.20 -7.66
N ILE A 93 -7.65 14.58 -7.61
CA ILE A 93 -7.01 15.26 -6.47
C ILE A 93 -6.56 16.64 -6.94
N ILE A 94 -6.86 17.67 -6.16
CA ILE A 94 -6.27 19.00 -6.28
C ILE A 94 -5.61 19.31 -4.95
N LYS A 95 -4.30 19.58 -4.98
CA LYS A 95 -3.47 19.79 -3.80
C LYS A 95 -2.81 21.16 -3.84
N TYR A 96 -2.97 21.90 -2.75
CA TYR A 96 -2.21 23.09 -2.44
C TYR A 96 -1.18 22.79 -1.38
N ASN A 97 0.06 23.19 -1.61
CA ASN A 97 1.11 23.28 -0.61
C ASN A 97 1.57 24.73 -0.55
N SER A 98 1.67 25.31 0.65
CA SER A 98 2.46 26.54 0.83
C SER A 98 3.95 26.20 0.80
N GLY A 99 4.82 27.20 0.61
CA GLY A 99 6.21 27.09 1.01
C GLY A 99 6.34 27.06 2.54
N PHE A 100 7.54 26.78 3.06
CA PHE A 100 7.87 27.05 4.45
C PHE A 100 8.26 28.51 4.63
N THR A 101 7.79 29.15 5.68
CA THR A 101 8.27 30.49 6.06
C THR A 101 9.77 30.47 6.28
N GLU A 102 10.43 31.57 5.96
CA GLU A 102 11.87 31.73 6.22
C GLU A 102 12.15 31.86 7.73
N GLY A 103 13.44 31.80 8.11
CA GLY A 103 13.88 31.94 9.50
C GLY A 103 14.24 30.58 10.14
N PRO A 104 14.55 30.55 11.44
CA PRO A 104 15.00 29.35 12.12
C PRO A 104 13.89 28.29 12.30
N VAL A 105 12.63 28.70 12.30
CA VAL A 105 11.44 27.85 12.35
C VAL A 105 10.56 28.17 11.15
N GLY A 106 10.36 27.20 10.29
CA GLY A 106 9.47 27.31 9.15
C GLY A 106 8.09 26.74 9.45
N ILE A 107 7.05 27.44 9.00
CA ILE A 107 5.65 26.95 9.03
C ILE A 107 5.17 26.79 7.62
N SER A 108 4.46 25.68 7.34
CA SER A 108 3.83 25.38 6.06
C SER A 108 2.47 24.73 6.26
N THR A 109 1.62 24.75 5.25
CA THR A 109 0.32 24.05 5.26
C THR A 109 0.13 23.27 3.96
N GLU A 110 -0.57 22.14 4.05
CA GLU A 110 -0.95 21.32 2.93
C GLU A 110 -2.45 21.02 3.00
N VAL A 111 -3.14 21.23 1.88
CA VAL A 111 -4.58 20.95 1.74
C VAL A 111 -4.81 20.24 0.42
N ALA A 112 -5.55 19.13 0.42
CA ALA A 112 -5.95 18.45 -0.80
C ALA A 112 -7.43 18.09 -0.80
N ALA A 113 -8.12 18.49 -1.85
CA ALA A 113 -9.48 18.07 -2.16
C ALA A 113 -9.44 16.80 -3.01
N TYR A 114 -10.17 15.77 -2.58
CA TYR A 114 -10.35 14.50 -3.29
C TYR A 114 -11.79 14.43 -3.78
N ASN A 115 -11.97 14.05 -5.04
CA ASN A 115 -13.28 13.80 -5.64
C ASN A 115 -13.26 12.45 -6.37
N ALA A 116 -14.31 11.65 -6.21
CA ALA A 116 -14.52 10.42 -6.96
C ALA A 116 -15.91 10.41 -7.60
N ILE A 117 -15.98 10.00 -8.86
CA ILE A 117 -17.22 9.90 -9.64
C ILE A 117 -17.26 8.52 -10.28
N ALA A 118 -18.36 7.79 -10.08
CA ALA A 118 -18.61 6.54 -10.79
C ALA A 118 -18.91 6.84 -12.26
N LEU A 119 -18.15 6.21 -13.15
CA LEU A 119 -18.43 6.16 -14.57
C LEU A 119 -19.29 4.96 -14.91
N ASP A 120 -19.02 3.83 -14.26
CA ASP A 120 -19.87 2.65 -14.24
C ASP A 120 -19.67 1.92 -12.91
N GLN A 121 -20.77 1.59 -12.25
CA GLN A 121 -20.83 0.75 -11.08
C GLN A 121 -21.85 -0.34 -11.38
N ASP A 122 -21.36 -1.52 -11.66
CA ASP A 122 -22.24 -2.67 -11.78
C ASP A 122 -23.01 -2.80 -10.46
N ARG A 123 -24.36 -2.80 -10.55
CA ARG A 123 -25.25 -2.87 -9.39
C ARG A 123 -25.02 -1.76 -8.35
N LYS A 124 -24.98 -0.52 -8.83
CA LYS A 124 -24.73 0.70 -8.03
C LYS A 124 -25.70 0.95 -6.88
N ASP A 125 -26.88 0.33 -6.90
CA ASP A 125 -27.92 0.39 -5.88
C ASP A 125 -27.63 -0.48 -4.67
N LEU A 126 -26.41 -1.05 -4.55
CA LEU A 126 -26.09 -2.08 -3.58
C LEU A 126 -25.01 -1.65 -2.61
N ALA A 127 -25.26 -1.96 -1.34
CA ALA A 127 -24.31 -1.73 -0.27
C ALA A 127 -23.00 -2.49 -0.50
N SER A 128 -21.89 -1.86 -0.22
CA SER A 128 -20.57 -2.50 -0.27
C SER A 128 -20.37 -3.53 0.83
N ASN A 129 -21.21 -3.54 1.84
CA ASN A 129 -21.14 -4.38 3.04
C ASN A 129 -22.49 -5.04 3.37
N ASN A 130 -23.25 -5.46 2.37
CA ASN A 130 -24.57 -6.06 2.58
C ASN A 130 -25.59 -5.18 3.33
N GLY A 131 -25.53 -3.87 3.14
CA GLY A 131 -26.48 -2.92 3.72
C GLY A 131 -26.08 -2.44 5.11
N GLY A 132 -24.81 -2.26 5.33
CA GLY A 132 -24.32 -1.62 6.56
C GLY A 132 -24.42 -2.51 7.79
N ALA A 133 -24.49 -3.85 7.62
CA ALA A 133 -24.47 -4.74 8.76
C ALA A 133 -23.23 -4.48 9.62
N PRO A 134 -23.38 -4.29 10.94
CA PRO A 134 -22.24 -4.11 11.83
C PRO A 134 -21.23 -5.25 11.64
N GLY A 135 -19.96 -4.94 11.53
CA GLY A 135 -18.91 -5.93 11.42
C GLY A 135 -18.47 -6.30 10.00
N THR A 136 -19.15 -5.83 8.96
CA THR A 136 -18.69 -6.05 7.59
C THR A 136 -17.65 -5.02 7.18
N ARG A 137 -16.62 -5.48 6.42
CA ARG A 137 -15.57 -4.60 5.92
C ARG A 137 -16.10 -3.71 4.80
N PRO A 138 -15.91 -2.38 4.84
CA PRO A 138 -16.17 -1.52 3.71
C PRO A 138 -15.38 -1.98 2.49
N GLY A 139 -16.02 -2.00 1.32
CA GLY A 139 -15.40 -2.45 0.09
C GLY A 139 -15.35 -3.96 -0.12
N ALA A 140 -15.78 -4.78 0.85
CA ALA A 140 -15.88 -6.23 0.69
C ALA A 140 -17.01 -6.65 -0.26
N GLY A 141 -18.04 -5.81 -0.42
CA GLY A 141 -19.17 -6.07 -1.31
C GLY A 141 -18.89 -5.70 -2.76
N ASN A 142 -19.93 -5.25 -3.43
CA ASN A 142 -19.92 -5.00 -4.86
C ASN A 142 -19.22 -3.68 -5.28
N ASN A 143 -19.03 -2.75 -4.34
CA ASN A 143 -18.37 -1.47 -4.58
C ASN A 143 -17.05 -1.39 -3.83
N ARG A 144 -15.96 -1.17 -4.55
CA ARG A 144 -14.60 -1.04 -4.03
C ARG A 144 -14.09 0.40 -3.99
N THR A 145 -14.88 1.39 -4.41
CA THR A 145 -14.33 2.72 -4.70
C THR A 145 -15.19 3.88 -4.22
N LEU A 146 -16.51 3.71 -4.13
CA LEU A 146 -17.42 4.78 -3.75
C LEU A 146 -18.47 4.30 -2.76
N THR A 147 -18.22 4.57 -1.49
CA THR A 147 -19.16 4.29 -0.41
C THR A 147 -19.33 5.50 0.50
N GLU A 148 -20.49 5.60 1.12
CA GLU A 148 -20.72 6.50 2.26
C GLU A 148 -20.43 5.80 3.60
N GLU A 149 -20.62 6.51 4.70
CA GLU A 149 -20.29 6.02 6.06
C GLU A 149 -20.99 4.71 6.44
N GLY A 150 -22.22 4.51 5.98
CA GLY A 150 -22.96 3.26 6.17
C GLY A 150 -22.44 2.08 5.34
N GLY A 151 -21.50 2.33 4.42
CA GLY A 151 -21.00 1.36 3.46
C GLY A 151 -21.87 1.24 2.20
N ASP A 152 -22.92 2.02 2.07
CA ASP A 152 -23.78 2.03 0.89
C ASP A 152 -23.05 2.65 -0.30
N ALA A 153 -23.28 2.09 -1.49
CA ALA A 153 -22.69 2.57 -2.72
C ALA A 153 -23.28 3.94 -3.13
N VAL A 154 -22.40 4.87 -3.47
CA VAL A 154 -22.79 6.19 -3.98
C VAL A 154 -22.20 6.45 -5.35
N GLY A 155 -22.84 7.29 -6.15
CA GLY A 155 -22.35 7.64 -7.50
C GLY A 155 -21.21 8.66 -7.49
N GLN A 156 -21.09 9.43 -6.41
CA GLN A 156 -20.08 10.48 -6.27
C GLN A 156 -19.90 10.86 -4.81
N TRP A 157 -18.67 11.20 -4.44
CA TRP A 157 -18.38 11.92 -3.20
C TRP A 157 -17.16 12.84 -3.36
N SER A 158 -17.04 13.81 -2.46
CA SER A 158 -15.87 14.67 -2.30
C SER A 158 -15.49 14.73 -0.84
N LYS A 159 -14.20 14.77 -0.56
CA LYS A 159 -13.67 14.91 0.79
C LYS A 159 -12.41 15.75 0.81
N LEU A 160 -12.08 16.25 1.98
CA LEU A 160 -10.76 16.80 2.27
C LEU A 160 -9.82 15.62 2.51
N GLY A 161 -8.97 15.29 1.53
CA GLY A 161 -8.06 14.15 1.58
C GLY A 161 -6.84 14.44 2.46
N LEU A 162 -6.30 15.67 2.38
CA LEU A 162 -5.21 16.18 3.23
C LEU A 162 -5.61 17.53 3.82
N ALA A 163 -5.21 17.77 5.07
CA ALA A 163 -5.38 19.03 5.77
C ALA A 163 -4.45 19.08 6.97
N ASN A 164 -3.27 19.67 6.84
CA ASN A 164 -2.27 19.68 7.89
C ASN A 164 -1.46 20.95 7.92
N VAL A 165 -0.85 21.16 9.06
CA VAL A 165 0.16 22.21 9.31
C VAL A 165 1.47 21.52 9.64
N LYS A 166 2.56 22.07 9.11
CA LYS A 166 3.92 21.58 9.31
C LYS A 166 4.76 22.65 9.99
N ALA A 167 5.53 22.25 11.00
CA ALA A 167 6.57 23.08 11.62
C ALA A 167 7.92 22.42 11.37
N ARG A 168 8.89 23.19 10.86
CA ARG A 168 10.20 22.65 10.53
C ARG A 168 11.33 23.45 11.16
N VAL A 169 12.26 22.73 11.76
CA VAL A 169 13.54 23.27 12.26
C VAL A 169 14.65 22.42 11.65
N SER A 170 15.61 23.07 10.99
CA SER A 170 16.70 22.36 10.31
C SER A 170 16.17 21.29 9.32
N ASN A 171 16.41 20.01 9.56
CA ASN A 171 15.90 18.87 8.80
C ASN A 171 14.84 18.08 9.57
N THR A 172 14.29 18.62 10.63
CA THR A 172 13.23 17.99 11.43
C THR A 172 11.90 18.69 11.17
N THR A 173 10.89 17.92 10.76
CA THR A 173 9.54 18.40 10.45
C THR A 173 8.52 17.70 11.33
N LEU A 174 7.74 18.47 12.06
CA LEU A 174 6.52 18.03 12.76
C LEU A 174 5.32 18.33 11.87
N THR A 175 4.44 17.36 11.67
CA THR A 175 3.20 17.51 10.91
C THR A 175 2.01 17.19 11.80
N ALA A 176 0.98 18.03 11.81
CA ALA A 176 -0.26 17.80 12.57
C ALA A 176 -1.49 17.98 11.68
N GLY A 177 -2.43 17.04 11.77
CA GLY A 177 -3.66 16.98 10.98
C GLY A 177 -3.67 15.82 10.00
N ARG A 178 -4.54 15.89 8.99
CA ARG A 178 -4.68 14.85 7.97
C ARG A 178 -3.54 14.88 6.98
N GLN A 179 -2.79 13.78 6.91
CA GLN A 179 -1.51 13.72 6.25
C GLN A 179 -1.27 12.35 5.60
N ASN A 180 -0.31 12.30 4.69
CA ASN A 180 0.32 11.07 4.27
C ASN A 180 1.40 10.68 5.29
N PHE A 181 1.52 9.41 5.55
CA PHE A 181 2.61 8.82 6.33
C PHE A 181 3.04 7.52 5.66
N SER A 182 4.29 7.12 5.84
CA SER A 182 4.84 5.91 5.25
C SER A 182 5.73 5.18 6.24
N SER A 183 5.35 3.97 6.59
CA SER A 183 6.11 3.00 7.37
C SER A 183 5.72 1.59 6.95
N PRO A 184 6.46 0.55 7.34
CA PRO A 184 6.09 -0.82 7.00
C PRO A 184 4.75 -1.32 7.55
N MET A 185 4.15 -0.59 8.52
CA MET A 185 2.88 -0.94 9.14
C MET A 185 1.78 0.11 8.96
N VAL A 186 2.16 1.37 8.71
CA VAL A 186 1.21 2.47 8.44
C VAL A 186 1.69 3.19 7.20
N ASP A 187 1.15 2.85 6.05
CA ASP A 187 1.52 3.43 4.78
C ASP A 187 0.28 3.76 3.93
N VAL A 188 0.39 4.81 3.10
CA VAL A 188 -0.69 5.20 2.20
C VAL A 188 -0.95 4.13 1.15
N ILE A 189 -2.17 3.62 1.10
CA ILE A 189 -2.57 2.72 0.02
C ILE A 189 -3.26 3.51 -1.10
N GLY A 190 -2.73 3.40 -2.33
CA GLY A 190 -3.15 4.20 -3.49
C GLY A 190 -3.51 3.39 -4.73
N ASN A 191 -3.84 2.12 -4.58
CA ASN A 191 -4.05 1.18 -5.68
C ASN A 191 -5.45 1.21 -6.33
N ARG A 192 -6.32 2.16 -5.94
CA ARG A 192 -7.63 2.42 -6.55
C ARG A 192 -7.70 3.82 -7.12
N ALA A 193 -8.88 4.38 -7.28
CA ALA A 193 -9.08 5.72 -7.87
C ALA A 193 -8.44 6.84 -7.04
N LEU A 194 -8.42 6.72 -5.72
CA LEU A 194 -7.87 7.69 -4.77
C LEU A 194 -7.02 6.98 -3.69
N PRO A 195 -6.08 7.67 -3.04
CA PRO A 195 -5.31 7.12 -1.92
C PRO A 195 -6.05 7.27 -0.58
N SER A 196 -5.60 6.50 0.42
CA SER A 196 -5.91 6.73 1.83
C SER A 196 -5.06 7.89 2.40
N SER A 197 -5.36 8.30 3.63
CA SER A 197 -4.56 9.25 4.43
C SER A 197 -4.89 9.06 5.91
N PHE A 198 -4.07 9.66 6.80
CA PHE A 198 -4.15 9.44 8.24
C PHE A 198 -4.32 10.76 8.99
N GLU A 199 -5.13 10.79 10.04
CA GLU A 199 -5.30 11.94 10.93
C GLU A 199 -4.48 11.73 12.20
N GLY A 200 -3.62 12.70 12.54
CA GLY A 200 -2.78 12.60 13.72
C GLY A 200 -1.59 13.54 13.68
N VAL A 201 -0.53 13.15 14.38
CA VAL A 201 0.72 13.91 14.47
C VAL A 201 1.89 13.00 14.10
N SER A 202 2.80 13.52 13.30
CA SER A 202 4.04 12.81 12.95
C SER A 202 5.26 13.74 13.02
N LEU A 203 6.41 13.12 13.23
CA LEU A 203 7.71 13.79 13.18
C LEU A 203 8.62 12.99 12.26
N HIS A 204 9.28 13.71 11.35
CA HIS A 204 10.34 13.17 10.49
C HIS A 204 11.62 13.98 10.69
N SER A 205 12.76 13.31 10.86
CA SER A 205 14.04 13.98 11.11
C SER A 205 15.19 13.30 10.35
N GLU A 206 15.97 14.11 9.63
CA GLU A 206 17.21 13.74 8.93
C GLU A 206 18.39 14.61 9.42
N GLU A 207 18.52 14.80 10.73
CA GLU A 207 19.61 15.61 11.31
C GLU A 207 20.96 14.86 11.33
N LEU A 208 20.93 13.55 11.34
CA LEU A 208 22.12 12.72 11.35
C LEU A 208 22.42 12.19 9.95
N GLU A 209 23.71 12.10 9.64
CA GLU A 209 24.18 11.60 8.36
C GLU A 209 23.73 10.16 8.11
N ASN A 210 23.11 9.91 6.96
CA ASN A 210 22.63 8.61 6.53
C ASN A 210 21.57 7.97 7.44
N LEU A 211 20.95 8.75 8.35
CA LEU A 211 19.96 8.26 9.31
C LEU A 211 18.72 9.13 9.30
N ALA A 212 17.56 8.51 9.14
CA ALA A 212 16.27 9.15 9.32
C ALA A 212 15.54 8.54 10.54
N PHE A 213 14.80 9.39 11.26
CA PHE A 213 13.90 9.01 12.34
C PHE A 213 12.48 9.42 11.99
N ASP A 214 11.55 8.54 12.22
CA ASP A 214 10.13 8.78 12.04
C ASP A 214 9.35 8.39 13.28
N LEU A 215 8.42 9.24 13.69
CA LEU A 215 7.46 8.98 14.75
C LEU A 215 6.07 9.35 14.25
N GLY A 216 5.06 8.61 14.70
CA GLY A 216 3.67 8.91 14.36
C GLY A 216 2.71 8.45 15.44
N THR A 217 1.65 9.23 15.64
CA THR A 217 0.47 8.83 16.41
C THR A 217 -0.77 9.26 15.64
N PHE A 218 -1.65 8.31 15.37
CA PHE A 218 -2.83 8.50 14.52
C PHE A 218 -4.06 7.91 15.20
N ASP A 219 -5.21 8.57 15.07
CA ASP A 219 -6.49 8.14 15.65
C ASP A 219 -7.56 7.82 14.59
N ARG A 220 -7.34 8.24 13.34
CA ARG A 220 -8.24 7.98 12.21
C ARG A 220 -7.48 7.69 10.94
N ASN A 221 -8.07 6.86 10.09
CA ASN A 221 -7.73 6.81 8.69
C ASN A 221 -8.86 7.40 7.83
N SER A 222 -8.52 7.90 6.67
CA SER A 222 -9.43 8.35 5.61
C SER A 222 -9.35 7.32 4.48
N PRO A 223 -10.27 6.33 4.42
CA PRO A 223 -10.19 5.24 3.46
C PRO A 223 -10.22 5.73 2.01
N ARG A 224 -9.55 5.01 1.10
CA ARG A 224 -9.52 5.35 -0.33
C ARG A 224 -10.88 5.25 -1.02
N MET A 225 -11.83 4.51 -0.47
CA MET A 225 -13.14 4.25 -1.08
C MET A 225 -14.29 5.02 -0.45
N GLU A 226 -14.07 5.66 0.68
CA GLU A 226 -15.12 6.21 1.52
C GLU A 226 -14.95 7.71 1.75
N GLN A 227 -16.05 8.43 1.89
CA GLN A 227 -16.05 9.86 2.20
C GLN A 227 -15.64 10.14 3.64
N SER A 228 -16.08 9.31 4.57
CA SER A 228 -15.86 9.49 6.00
C SER A 228 -14.49 9.01 6.47
N GLN A 229 -14.06 9.49 7.62
CA GLN A 229 -12.93 8.94 8.34
C GLN A 229 -13.38 7.78 9.25
N ARG A 230 -12.46 6.85 9.51
CA ARG A 230 -12.68 5.67 10.36
C ARG A 230 -11.60 5.55 11.42
N LYS A 231 -11.89 4.87 12.52
CA LYS A 231 -10.86 4.30 13.38
C LYS A 231 -10.06 3.25 12.62
N PHE A 232 -8.86 2.99 13.08
CA PHE A 232 -8.07 1.88 12.52
C PHE A 232 -8.69 0.54 12.89
N ARG A 233 -8.60 -0.40 11.98
CA ARG A 233 -9.01 -1.81 12.16
C ARG A 233 -8.04 -2.71 11.44
N THR A 234 -8.19 -4.00 11.72
CA THR A 234 -7.41 -5.05 11.06
C THR A 234 -7.98 -5.41 9.70
N GLU A 235 -7.16 -5.95 8.81
CA GLU A 235 -7.61 -6.37 7.47
C GLU A 235 -8.34 -7.70 7.50
N TYR A 236 -7.86 -8.68 8.26
CA TYR A 236 -8.36 -10.06 8.21
C TYR A 236 -9.26 -10.46 9.37
N ALA A 237 -9.16 -9.81 10.53
CA ALA A 237 -10.00 -10.18 11.66
C ALA A 237 -11.49 -9.88 11.41
N ASN A 238 -12.32 -10.74 11.94
CA ASN A 238 -13.78 -10.65 11.79
C ASN A 238 -14.39 -9.61 12.72
N GLY A 239 -15.53 -9.13 12.29
CA GLY A 239 -16.27 -8.14 13.03
C GLY A 239 -15.63 -6.76 12.95
N ILE A 240 -16.11 -5.85 13.80
CA ILE A 240 -15.52 -4.53 13.96
C ILE A 240 -14.59 -4.58 15.16
N VAL A 241 -13.30 -4.82 14.89
CA VAL A 241 -12.24 -4.64 15.88
C VAL A 241 -11.51 -3.36 15.52
N GLU A 242 -11.67 -2.33 16.35
CA GLU A 242 -11.11 -1.00 16.12
C GLU A 242 -10.08 -0.66 17.20
N SER A 243 -8.99 -0.03 16.77
CA SER A 243 -8.03 0.61 17.65
C SER A 243 -8.32 2.10 17.76
N ASP A 244 -8.26 2.64 18.98
CA ASP A 244 -8.45 4.06 19.21
C ASP A 244 -7.24 4.87 18.75
N HIS A 245 -6.03 4.32 18.91
CA HIS A 245 -4.79 4.95 18.49
C HIS A 245 -3.83 3.94 17.87
N VAL A 246 -3.04 4.41 16.90
CA VAL A 246 -1.90 3.71 16.35
C VAL A 246 -0.66 4.56 16.58
N HIS A 247 0.31 4.00 17.28
CA HIS A 247 1.60 4.63 17.56
C HIS A 247 2.69 3.92 16.79
N THR A 248 3.55 4.67 16.12
CA THR A 248 4.63 4.09 15.31
C THR A 248 5.92 4.87 15.49
N ALA A 249 7.03 4.16 15.50
CA ALA A 249 8.36 4.72 15.57
C ALA A 249 9.32 3.91 14.72
N GLY A 250 10.22 4.58 14.01
CA GLY A 250 11.18 3.88 13.17
C GLY A 250 12.43 4.66 12.88
N ILE A 251 13.44 3.92 12.43
CA ILE A 251 14.70 4.43 11.91
C ILE A 251 15.00 3.80 10.57
N THR A 252 15.53 4.60 9.66
CA THR A 252 16.09 4.13 8.38
C THR A 252 17.55 4.55 8.30
N TYR A 253 18.44 3.60 8.04
CA TYR A 253 19.87 3.81 8.00
C TYR A 253 20.47 3.34 6.68
N THR A 254 21.19 4.24 6.01
CA THR A 254 21.86 4.01 4.72
C THR A 254 23.38 4.14 4.90
N PRO A 255 24.06 3.12 5.45
CA PRO A 255 25.51 3.20 5.73
C PRO A 255 26.36 3.48 4.49
N PHE A 256 25.90 3.01 3.35
CA PHE A 256 26.47 3.29 2.03
C PHE A 256 25.38 3.17 0.96
N ALA A 257 25.57 3.82 -0.18
CA ALA A 257 24.56 4.01 -1.22
C ALA A 257 23.87 2.73 -1.73
N SER A 258 24.50 1.58 -1.55
CA SER A 258 23.94 0.29 -2.00
C SER A 258 23.19 -0.49 -0.90
N LEU A 259 23.20 -0.06 0.36
CA LEU A 259 22.53 -0.74 1.45
C LEU A 259 21.65 0.23 2.23
N THR A 260 20.39 -0.10 2.38
CA THR A 260 19.46 0.58 3.27
C THR A 260 18.86 -0.45 4.23
N THR A 261 18.82 -0.13 5.51
CA THR A 261 18.20 -0.95 6.55
C THR A 261 17.15 -0.13 7.30
N SER A 262 16.16 -0.79 7.88
CA SER A 262 15.07 -0.11 8.58
C SER A 262 14.59 -0.95 9.76
N LEU A 263 14.34 -0.29 10.87
CA LEU A 263 13.76 -0.87 12.09
C LEU A 263 12.55 -0.05 12.50
N TRP A 264 11.44 -0.72 12.79
CA TRP A 264 10.21 -0.07 13.21
C TRP A 264 9.51 -0.84 14.32
N ALA A 265 8.74 -0.10 15.13
CA ALA A 265 7.79 -0.64 16.08
C ALA A 265 6.47 0.11 15.95
N THR A 266 5.37 -0.62 15.90
CA THR A 266 4.02 -0.06 15.81
C THR A 266 3.11 -0.75 16.80
N GLN A 267 2.37 0.03 17.58
CA GLN A 267 1.31 -0.42 18.47
C GLN A 267 -0.03 -0.02 17.87
N ALA A 268 -0.93 -0.96 17.64
CA ALA A 268 -2.36 -0.72 17.49
C ALA A 268 -3.00 -1.01 18.86
N GLU A 269 -3.45 0.03 19.55
CA GLU A 269 -3.93 -0.02 20.93
C GLU A 269 -5.01 -1.10 21.10
N ASP A 270 -4.87 -1.93 22.14
CA ASP A 270 -5.75 -3.05 22.49
C ASP A 270 -5.79 -4.20 21.45
N ILE A 271 -4.94 -4.18 20.43
CA ILE A 271 -4.92 -5.21 19.37
C ILE A 271 -3.56 -5.92 19.33
N TRP A 272 -2.49 -5.23 18.91
CA TRP A 272 -1.14 -5.80 18.78
C TRP A 272 0.00 -4.79 18.87
N ASN A 273 1.18 -5.31 19.15
CA ASN A 273 2.47 -4.70 18.84
C ASN A 273 3.08 -5.41 17.65
N GLN A 274 3.51 -4.67 16.64
CA GLN A 274 4.28 -5.17 15.50
C GLN A 274 5.67 -4.55 15.48
N TYR A 275 6.68 -5.40 15.31
CA TYR A 275 8.08 -5.00 15.14
C TYR A 275 8.52 -5.40 13.74
N TYR A 276 9.28 -4.55 13.09
CA TYR A 276 9.73 -4.78 11.73
C TYR A 276 11.23 -4.55 11.59
N PHE A 277 11.87 -5.43 10.83
CA PHE A 277 13.21 -5.23 10.29
C PHE A 277 13.19 -5.41 8.78
N GLY A 278 13.77 -4.45 8.05
CA GLY A 278 13.94 -4.52 6.61
C GLY A 278 15.36 -4.21 6.18
N ALA A 279 15.80 -4.82 5.08
CA ALA A 279 17.05 -4.50 4.42
C ALA A 279 16.91 -4.60 2.91
N SER A 280 17.51 -3.65 2.20
CA SER A 280 17.60 -3.64 0.74
C SER A 280 19.05 -3.39 0.32
N HIS A 281 19.59 -4.26 -0.52
CA HIS A 281 20.97 -4.16 -1.01
C HIS A 281 21.04 -4.33 -2.51
N VAL A 282 21.80 -3.45 -3.18
CA VAL A 282 22.01 -3.46 -4.62
C VAL A 282 23.50 -3.64 -4.90
N LEU A 283 23.86 -4.67 -5.63
CA LEU A 283 25.22 -4.96 -6.08
C LEU A 283 25.33 -4.91 -7.59
N GLY A 284 26.40 -4.35 -8.10
CA GLY A 284 26.70 -4.32 -9.53
C GLY A 284 26.07 -3.15 -10.27
N ASP A 285 26.06 -3.24 -11.59
CA ASP A 285 25.56 -2.24 -12.53
C ASP A 285 24.50 -2.89 -13.43
N SER A 286 23.31 -2.32 -13.48
CA SER A 286 22.20 -2.86 -14.27
C SER A 286 22.47 -2.92 -15.77
N GLN A 287 23.41 -2.12 -16.31
CA GLN A 287 23.83 -2.20 -17.71
C GLN A 287 24.71 -3.43 -17.99
N VAL A 288 25.38 -3.97 -16.96
CA VAL A 288 26.20 -5.17 -17.04
C VAL A 288 25.48 -6.34 -16.38
N LEU A 289 25.35 -6.28 -15.08
CA LEU A 289 24.56 -7.17 -14.24
C LEU A 289 24.44 -6.59 -12.84
N SER A 290 23.24 -6.43 -12.33
CA SER A 290 23.02 -6.07 -10.94
C SER A 290 22.17 -7.12 -10.22
N LEU A 291 22.44 -7.28 -8.93
CA LEU A 291 21.66 -8.08 -8.00
C LEU A 291 21.04 -7.15 -6.95
N THR A 292 19.72 -7.10 -6.90
CA THR A 292 18.99 -6.48 -5.80
C THR A 292 18.53 -7.58 -4.83
N THR A 293 18.81 -7.41 -3.55
CA THR A 293 18.38 -8.34 -2.48
C THR A 293 17.51 -7.59 -1.49
N GLY A 294 16.37 -8.16 -1.12
CA GLY A 294 15.45 -7.63 -0.12
C GLY A 294 15.18 -8.63 0.99
N LEU A 295 15.08 -8.14 2.23
CA LEU A 295 14.64 -8.88 3.40
C LEU A 295 13.59 -8.06 4.12
N ASN A 296 12.47 -8.67 4.48
CA ASN A 296 11.47 -8.14 5.38
C ASN A 296 11.19 -9.17 6.48
N TYR A 297 11.12 -8.73 7.71
CA TYR A 297 10.76 -9.55 8.86
C TYR A 297 9.81 -8.78 9.74
N TYR A 298 8.74 -9.43 10.18
CA TYR A 298 7.77 -8.93 11.14
C TYR A 298 7.65 -9.88 12.31
N LYS A 299 7.55 -9.30 13.51
CA LYS A 299 7.10 -9.98 14.73
C LYS A 299 5.84 -9.28 15.21
N THR A 300 4.74 -10.03 15.35
CA THR A 300 3.46 -9.50 15.84
C THR A 300 3.09 -10.24 17.13
N GLN A 301 2.68 -9.49 18.15
CA GLN A 301 2.21 -10.03 19.43
C GLN A 301 0.99 -9.25 19.88
N GLU A 302 0.05 -9.90 20.55
CA GLU A 302 -1.11 -9.23 21.13
C GLU A 302 -0.70 -8.12 22.11
N GLU A 303 -1.58 -7.14 22.24
CA GLU A 303 -1.41 -5.98 23.12
C GLU A 303 -2.72 -5.60 23.82
N GLY A 304 -2.59 -5.09 25.06
CA GLY A 304 -3.70 -4.55 25.83
C GLY A 304 -4.81 -5.57 26.07
N LYS A 305 -6.03 -5.27 25.57
CA LYS A 305 -7.18 -6.16 25.71
C LYS A 305 -7.20 -7.35 24.77
N ALA A 306 -6.21 -7.46 23.87
CA ALA A 306 -6.11 -8.52 22.87
C ALA A 306 -7.45 -8.75 22.13
N LEU A 307 -8.01 -7.68 21.55
CA LEU A 307 -9.36 -7.67 20.99
C LEU A 307 -9.60 -8.69 19.86
N ILE A 308 -8.53 -9.22 19.25
CA ILE A 308 -8.60 -10.30 18.25
C ILE A 308 -8.03 -11.62 18.76
N GLY A 309 -7.71 -11.70 20.05
CA GLY A 309 -7.19 -12.89 20.71
C GLY A 309 -5.68 -12.92 20.81
N ASP A 310 -5.16 -14.08 21.24
CA ASP A 310 -3.72 -14.31 21.36
C ASP A 310 -3.07 -14.32 19.98
N ILE A 311 -1.97 -13.60 19.81
CA ILE A 311 -1.20 -13.49 18.57
C ILE A 311 0.28 -13.72 18.88
N ASP A 312 0.90 -14.63 18.15
CA ASP A 312 2.35 -14.83 18.17
C ASP A 312 2.85 -15.20 16.77
N ASN A 313 3.05 -14.18 15.93
CA ASN A 313 3.34 -14.35 14.52
C ASN A 313 4.75 -13.85 14.17
N ASP A 314 5.53 -14.72 13.54
CA ASP A 314 6.83 -14.43 12.96
C ASP A 314 6.76 -14.59 11.44
N THR A 315 6.81 -13.48 10.71
CA THR A 315 6.67 -13.49 9.25
C THR A 315 7.88 -12.90 8.58
N TYR A 316 8.39 -13.54 7.54
CA TYR A 316 9.49 -12.98 6.77
C TYR A 316 9.36 -13.22 5.26
N SER A 317 10.04 -12.38 4.50
CA SER A 317 10.24 -12.59 3.07
C SER A 317 11.66 -12.24 2.63
N LEU A 318 12.15 -12.99 1.65
CA LEU A 318 13.41 -12.78 0.96
C LEU A 318 13.14 -12.57 -0.52
N SER A 319 13.80 -11.60 -1.13
CA SER A 319 13.68 -11.36 -2.57
C SER A 319 15.05 -11.13 -3.23
N PHE A 320 15.16 -11.59 -4.49
CA PHE A 320 16.36 -11.46 -5.31
C PHE A 320 15.93 -11.02 -6.71
N GLY A 321 16.50 -9.94 -7.21
CA GLY A 321 16.25 -9.44 -8.56
C GLY A 321 17.56 -9.34 -9.34
N LEU A 322 17.70 -10.09 -10.42
CA LEU A 322 18.82 -10.00 -11.36
C LEU A 322 18.43 -9.12 -12.54
N THR A 323 19.14 -8.00 -12.73
CA THR A 323 18.89 -7.09 -13.84
C THR A 323 20.09 -7.03 -14.77
N HIS A 324 19.84 -7.23 -16.05
CA HIS A 324 20.78 -7.05 -17.15
C HIS A 324 20.11 -6.24 -18.25
N GLN A 325 20.51 -4.97 -18.39
CA GLN A 325 19.95 -4.04 -19.39
C GLN A 325 18.42 -3.95 -19.28
N ALA A 326 17.69 -4.41 -20.32
CA ALA A 326 16.23 -4.37 -20.38
C ALA A 326 15.54 -5.40 -19.49
N HIS A 327 16.24 -6.43 -19.04
CA HIS A 327 15.68 -7.64 -18.46
C HIS A 327 15.86 -7.69 -16.94
N THR A 328 14.80 -7.99 -16.22
CA THR A 328 14.85 -8.27 -14.77
C THR A 328 14.18 -9.63 -14.51
N LEU A 329 14.91 -10.54 -13.88
CA LEU A 329 14.38 -11.80 -13.37
C LEU A 329 14.38 -11.75 -11.85
N SER A 330 13.21 -11.98 -11.23
CA SER A 330 13.05 -11.88 -9.77
C SER A 330 12.56 -13.20 -9.19
N PHE A 331 13.04 -13.49 -7.98
CA PHE A 331 12.61 -14.61 -7.15
C PHE A 331 12.31 -14.09 -5.76
N SER A 332 11.27 -14.57 -5.13
CA SER A 332 10.99 -14.29 -3.72
C SER A 332 10.42 -15.51 -3.01
N TYR A 333 10.71 -15.57 -1.71
CA TYR A 333 10.17 -16.55 -0.78
C TYR A 333 9.61 -15.81 0.43
N GLN A 334 8.48 -16.29 0.93
CA GLN A 334 7.79 -15.73 2.09
C GLN A 334 7.27 -16.87 2.96
N GLU A 335 7.33 -16.71 4.26
CA GLU A 335 6.85 -17.67 5.24
C GLU A 335 6.17 -16.95 6.40
N ILE A 336 5.01 -17.46 6.75
CA ILE A 336 4.21 -17.06 7.91
C ILE A 336 4.38 -18.16 8.97
N ASN A 337 4.85 -17.81 10.16
CA ASN A 337 4.93 -18.74 11.29
C ASN A 337 3.98 -18.22 12.37
N GLY A 338 2.79 -18.77 12.44
CA GLY A 338 1.71 -18.42 13.36
C GLY A 338 0.46 -19.20 13.00
N ASP A 339 -0.37 -19.49 14.00
CA ASP A 339 -1.64 -20.20 13.81
C ASP A 339 -2.76 -19.27 13.31
N GLU A 340 -2.46 -17.97 13.19
CA GLU A 340 -3.31 -16.91 12.66
C GLU A 340 -2.72 -16.30 11.38
N TYR A 341 -3.50 -15.46 10.71
CA TYR A 341 -2.98 -14.67 9.58
C TYR A 341 -1.86 -13.74 10.04
N PHE A 342 -0.84 -13.52 9.18
CA PHE A 342 -0.15 -12.23 9.26
C PHE A 342 -1.16 -11.14 8.87
N ASP A 343 -1.58 -10.34 9.85
CA ASP A 343 -2.60 -9.30 9.65
C ASP A 343 -1.97 -7.90 9.73
N TYR A 344 -2.63 -6.92 9.15
CA TYR A 344 -2.21 -5.52 9.09
C TYR A 344 -3.41 -4.58 9.19
N LEU A 345 -3.15 -3.28 9.29
CA LEU A 345 -4.21 -2.28 9.43
C LEU A 345 -4.93 -2.08 8.10
N HIS A 346 -6.25 -2.22 8.14
CA HIS A 346 -7.13 -2.02 6.98
C HIS A 346 -7.01 -0.60 6.40
N GLU A 347 -7.07 -0.48 5.06
CA GLU A 347 -6.87 0.78 4.31
C GLU A 347 -5.48 1.39 4.49
N THR A 348 -4.49 0.56 4.83
CA THR A 348 -3.08 0.88 4.74
C THR A 348 -2.38 -0.04 3.74
N ASN A 349 -1.17 0.34 3.34
CA ASN A 349 -0.23 -0.53 2.64
C ASN A 349 0.79 -1.10 3.65
N GLY A 350 0.32 -1.47 4.83
CA GLY A 350 1.10 -1.93 5.98
C GLY A 350 1.63 -3.35 5.85
N ILE A 351 2.00 -3.78 4.64
CA ILE A 351 2.55 -5.09 4.34
C ILE A 351 3.67 -4.96 3.30
N TYR A 352 4.93 -5.08 3.74
CA TYR A 352 6.11 -5.01 2.88
C TYR A 352 6.65 -6.40 2.51
N LEU A 353 5.84 -7.43 2.66
CA LEU A 353 6.19 -8.79 2.28
C LEU A 353 6.28 -8.95 0.75
N ALA A 354 7.25 -9.75 0.31
CA ALA A 354 7.60 -9.84 -1.11
C ALA A 354 6.53 -10.49 -2.00
N ASN A 355 5.63 -11.29 -1.42
CA ASN A 355 4.58 -11.99 -2.14
C ASN A 355 3.17 -11.42 -1.89
N SER A 356 3.05 -10.19 -1.39
CA SER A 356 1.76 -9.50 -1.33
C SER A 356 1.37 -9.03 -2.75
N LEU A 357 0.36 -9.66 -3.34
CA LEU A 357 -0.08 -9.50 -4.74
C LEU A 357 -1.58 -9.12 -4.80
N LEU A 358 -2.40 -9.84 -5.59
CA LEU A 358 -3.85 -9.78 -5.46
C LEU A 358 -4.30 -10.51 -4.19
N SER A 359 -3.69 -11.67 -3.90
CA SER A 359 -3.67 -12.32 -2.60
C SER A 359 -2.40 -11.95 -1.85
N ASP A 360 -2.46 -11.81 -0.53
CA ASP A 360 -1.31 -11.42 0.29
C ASP A 360 -0.39 -12.59 0.66
N PHE A 361 -0.80 -13.83 0.35
CA PHE A 361 -0.05 -15.04 0.71
C PHE A 361 0.35 -15.04 2.20
N ASN A 362 -0.61 -14.70 3.05
CA ASN A 362 -0.41 -14.42 4.47
C ASN A 362 -1.21 -15.33 5.41
N GLY A 363 -1.69 -16.46 4.89
CA GLY A 363 -2.44 -17.46 5.66
C GLY A 363 -1.63 -18.08 6.81
N PRO A 364 -2.28 -18.69 7.81
CA PRO A 364 -1.58 -19.33 8.92
C PRO A 364 -0.63 -20.43 8.44
N ASN A 365 0.60 -20.41 8.94
CA ASN A 365 1.66 -21.37 8.59
C ASN A 365 2.03 -21.43 7.10
N GLU A 366 1.57 -20.47 6.31
CA GLU A 366 1.75 -20.45 4.86
C GLU A 366 3.20 -20.21 4.45
N LYS A 367 3.63 -20.97 3.43
CA LYS A 367 4.85 -20.75 2.67
C LYS A 367 4.51 -20.37 1.26
N SER A 368 5.23 -19.41 0.69
CA SER A 368 5.00 -19.02 -0.69
C SER A 368 6.29 -18.67 -1.43
N PHE A 369 6.31 -18.87 -2.73
CA PHE A 369 7.35 -18.33 -3.60
C PHE A 369 6.75 -17.63 -4.81
N GLN A 370 7.51 -16.69 -5.38
CA GLN A 370 7.19 -16.01 -6.62
C GLN A 370 8.39 -16.06 -7.58
N VAL A 371 8.10 -16.19 -8.86
CA VAL A 371 9.03 -15.94 -9.96
C VAL A 371 8.41 -14.87 -10.85
N ALA A 372 9.18 -13.84 -11.17
CA ALA A 372 8.71 -12.75 -11.99
C ALA A 372 9.76 -12.34 -13.04
N TYR A 373 9.29 -11.89 -14.20
CA TYR A 373 10.12 -11.35 -15.26
C TYR A 373 9.59 -10.00 -15.72
N GLY A 374 10.48 -9.01 -15.79
CA GLY A 374 10.25 -7.67 -16.27
C GLY A 374 11.05 -7.35 -17.51
N LEU A 375 10.44 -6.60 -18.43
CA LEU A 375 11.06 -6.13 -19.66
C LEU A 375 10.86 -4.62 -19.81
N ASN A 376 11.97 -3.85 -19.85
CA ASN A 376 11.96 -2.42 -20.10
C ASN A 376 12.29 -2.14 -21.57
N MET A 377 11.33 -1.63 -22.32
CA MET A 377 11.45 -1.42 -23.75
C MET A 377 12.31 -0.18 -24.14
N ALA A 378 12.84 0.55 -23.17
CA ALA A 378 13.72 1.70 -23.45
C ALA A 378 14.96 1.29 -24.27
N GLU A 379 15.57 0.15 -23.96
CA GLU A 379 16.71 -0.42 -24.68
C GLU A 379 16.34 -0.83 -26.14
N TYR A 380 15.06 -0.99 -26.42
CA TYR A 380 14.53 -1.33 -27.75
C TYR A 380 13.91 -0.11 -28.46
N GLY A 381 14.22 1.12 -27.99
CA GLY A 381 13.79 2.37 -28.61
C GLY A 381 12.36 2.81 -28.27
N VAL A 382 11.73 2.18 -27.29
CA VAL A 382 10.37 2.57 -26.81
C VAL A 382 10.44 2.95 -25.33
N PRO A 383 11.02 4.10 -24.98
CA PRO A 383 11.13 4.51 -23.58
C PRO A 383 9.76 4.71 -22.95
N GLY A 384 9.63 4.31 -21.68
CA GLY A 384 8.38 4.37 -20.92
C GLY A 384 7.49 3.15 -21.06
N LEU A 385 7.68 2.27 -22.04
CA LEU A 385 6.94 1.01 -22.18
C LEU A 385 7.63 -0.11 -21.38
N LYS A 386 6.88 -0.78 -20.53
CA LYS A 386 7.34 -1.93 -19.74
C LYS A 386 6.32 -3.05 -19.78
N PHE A 387 6.80 -4.28 -19.73
CA PHE A 387 5.99 -5.50 -19.59
C PHE A 387 6.43 -6.28 -18.38
N ASN A 388 5.51 -7.04 -17.83
CA ASN A 388 5.78 -7.96 -16.74
C ASN A 388 4.91 -9.21 -16.82
N ILE A 389 5.44 -10.30 -16.29
CA ILE A 389 4.72 -11.55 -16.04
C ILE A 389 5.24 -12.15 -14.74
N TYR A 390 4.36 -12.76 -13.96
CA TYR A 390 4.73 -13.47 -12.75
C TYR A 390 3.88 -14.71 -12.51
N GLN A 391 4.42 -15.59 -11.70
CA GLN A 391 3.72 -16.69 -11.05
C GLN A 391 4.10 -16.71 -9.57
N ALA A 392 3.09 -16.84 -8.70
CA ALA A 392 3.26 -17.11 -7.29
C ALA A 392 2.51 -18.38 -6.89
N ARG A 393 3.00 -19.05 -5.83
CA ARG A 393 2.36 -20.21 -5.24
C ARG A 393 2.50 -20.17 -3.74
N GLY A 394 1.37 -20.41 -3.04
CA GLY A 394 1.29 -20.59 -1.59
C GLY A 394 0.85 -22.01 -1.27
N TRP A 395 1.37 -22.56 -0.17
CA TRP A 395 1.04 -23.92 0.30
C TRP A 395 1.26 -24.05 1.81
N GLY A 396 0.68 -25.12 2.36
CA GLY A 396 0.82 -25.46 3.78
C GLY A 396 0.01 -24.56 4.69
N ILE A 397 -1.03 -23.91 4.15
CA ILE A 397 -1.93 -23.07 4.95
C ILE A 397 -2.67 -24.00 5.92
N ASP A 398 -2.44 -23.80 7.20
CA ASP A 398 -3.02 -24.61 8.28
C ASP A 398 -3.40 -23.73 9.46
N GLY A 399 -4.69 -23.49 9.62
CA GLY A 399 -5.30 -22.76 10.73
C GLY A 399 -5.95 -23.66 11.77
N THR A 400 -5.80 -25.00 11.67
CA THR A 400 -6.48 -25.96 12.57
C THR A 400 -6.09 -25.81 14.03
N HIS A 401 -4.91 -25.28 14.31
CA HIS A 401 -4.39 -25.05 15.67
C HIS A 401 -4.81 -23.69 16.25
N TYR A 402 -5.41 -22.81 15.47
CA TYR A 402 -5.88 -21.51 15.96
C TYR A 402 -6.91 -21.69 17.07
N LYS A 403 -6.61 -21.14 18.25
CA LYS A 403 -7.41 -21.33 19.48
C LYS A 403 -8.61 -20.38 19.59
N GLY A 404 -8.83 -19.53 18.57
CA GLY A 404 -9.88 -18.55 18.61
C GLY A 404 -9.45 -17.26 19.33
N ASN A 405 -10.39 -16.40 19.57
CA ASN A 405 -10.20 -15.01 19.94
C ASN A 405 -9.90 -14.76 21.43
N GLY A 406 -9.44 -15.71 22.17
CA GLY A 406 -8.99 -15.53 23.56
C GLY A 406 -9.92 -14.82 24.53
N GLY A 407 -11.01 -14.19 24.10
CA GLY A 407 -11.87 -13.50 25.05
C GLY A 407 -12.95 -12.59 24.50
N VAL A 408 -12.96 -12.24 23.24
CA VAL A 408 -13.99 -11.37 22.67
C VAL A 408 -14.87 -12.15 21.72
N VAL A 409 -16.09 -12.45 22.15
CA VAL A 409 -17.07 -13.26 21.39
C VAL A 409 -17.31 -12.68 19.98
N GLY A 410 -17.19 -13.53 18.96
CA GLY A 410 -17.38 -13.15 17.55
C GLY A 410 -16.24 -12.30 16.97
N LYS A 411 -15.10 -12.28 17.61
CA LYS A 411 -13.88 -11.60 17.16
C LYS A 411 -12.78 -12.61 16.89
N GLY A 412 -11.73 -12.23 16.18
CA GLY A 412 -10.67 -13.11 15.73
C GLY A 412 -10.84 -13.46 14.26
N TYR A 413 -10.45 -14.65 13.82
CA TYR A 413 -10.42 -15.03 12.41
C TYR A 413 -11.45 -16.13 12.12
N ASP A 414 -12.62 -15.78 11.53
CA ASP A 414 -13.64 -16.77 11.18
C ASP A 414 -13.17 -17.66 10.02
N GLY A 415 -13.55 -18.95 10.13
CA GLY A 415 -13.25 -19.92 9.07
C GLY A 415 -11.79 -20.35 8.96
N ILE A 416 -10.89 -19.79 9.77
CA ILE A 416 -9.46 -20.12 9.72
C ILE A 416 -9.19 -21.59 10.02
N GLN A 417 -9.95 -22.19 10.99
CA GLN A 417 -9.80 -23.61 11.34
C GLN A 417 -10.26 -24.58 10.24
N ALA A 418 -11.00 -24.09 9.24
CA ALA A 418 -11.37 -24.89 8.07
C ALA A 418 -10.20 -25.03 7.07
N GLN A 419 -9.14 -24.25 7.23
CA GLN A 419 -7.94 -24.32 6.39
C GLN A 419 -7.00 -25.38 6.94
N ASP A 420 -6.98 -26.55 6.32
CA ASP A 420 -6.13 -27.71 6.67
C ASP A 420 -5.36 -28.17 5.43
N GLY A 421 -4.09 -27.75 5.32
CA GLY A 421 -3.23 -28.04 4.19
C GLY A 421 -3.63 -27.31 2.90
N GLU A 422 -4.33 -26.21 2.99
CA GLU A 422 -4.80 -25.43 1.86
C GLU A 422 -3.63 -24.84 1.06
N HIS A 423 -3.93 -24.51 -0.20
CA HIS A 423 -2.94 -23.96 -1.13
C HIS A 423 -3.61 -23.08 -2.18
N HIS A 424 -2.81 -22.19 -2.77
CA HIS A 424 -3.24 -21.36 -3.88
C HIS A 424 -2.09 -20.97 -4.81
N TYR A 425 -2.44 -20.43 -5.96
CA TYR A 425 -1.46 -19.89 -6.90
C TYR A 425 -2.04 -18.71 -7.66
N GLU A 426 -1.16 -17.80 -8.08
CA GLU A 426 -1.51 -16.61 -8.81
C GLU A 426 -0.61 -16.41 -10.02
N TYR A 427 -1.20 -16.01 -11.14
CA TYR A 427 -0.51 -15.61 -12.35
C TYR A 427 -0.92 -14.20 -12.70
N GLY A 428 0.06 -13.37 -13.07
CA GLY A 428 -0.22 -12.03 -13.56
C GLY A 428 0.58 -11.69 -14.80
N ILE A 429 -0.04 -10.90 -15.66
CA ILE A 429 0.61 -10.25 -16.80
C ILE A 429 0.23 -8.79 -16.79
N GLY A 430 1.20 -7.92 -17.08
CA GLY A 430 0.99 -6.49 -17.10
C GLY A 430 1.76 -5.78 -18.19
N ALA A 431 1.23 -4.63 -18.58
CA ALA A 431 1.90 -3.66 -19.42
C ALA A 431 1.67 -2.27 -18.84
N SER A 432 2.70 -1.42 -18.88
CA SER A 432 2.60 -0.01 -18.48
C SER A 432 3.34 0.88 -19.47
N TYR A 433 2.81 2.08 -19.65
CA TYR A 433 3.42 3.10 -20.49
C TYR A 433 3.38 4.46 -19.81
N ALA A 434 4.52 5.13 -19.73
CA ALA A 434 4.63 6.52 -19.28
C ALA A 434 4.90 7.42 -20.50
N VAL A 435 4.03 8.40 -20.73
CA VAL A 435 4.16 9.38 -21.82
C VAL A 435 5.40 10.24 -21.61
N GLN A 436 6.32 10.24 -22.60
CA GLN A 436 7.65 10.82 -22.45
C GLN A 436 7.70 12.32 -22.72
N SER A 437 6.78 12.87 -23.51
CA SER A 437 6.81 14.28 -23.96
C SER A 437 5.42 14.81 -24.30
N GLY A 438 5.35 16.11 -24.61
CA GLY A 438 4.11 16.80 -24.98
C GLY A 438 3.22 17.18 -23.81
N PRO A 439 1.99 17.65 -24.05
CA PRO A 439 1.08 18.14 -23.02
C PRO A 439 0.65 17.08 -21.99
N LEU A 440 0.73 15.81 -22.37
CA LEU A 440 0.40 14.66 -21.51
C LEU A 440 1.65 13.97 -20.93
N LYS A 441 2.82 14.64 -20.92
CA LYS A 441 4.03 14.10 -20.32
C LYS A 441 3.78 13.62 -18.89
N ALA A 442 4.38 12.49 -18.52
CA ALA A 442 4.20 11.78 -17.24
C ALA A 442 2.80 11.17 -17.02
N THR A 443 1.89 11.21 -18.01
CA THR A 443 0.70 10.35 -17.96
C THR A 443 1.12 8.90 -17.95
N ALA A 444 0.65 8.15 -16.95
CA ALA A 444 0.89 6.71 -16.82
C ALA A 444 -0.37 5.93 -17.21
N ILE A 445 -0.20 4.94 -18.06
CA ILE A 445 -1.25 3.99 -18.46
C ILE A 445 -0.80 2.61 -18.05
N ARG A 446 -1.66 1.83 -17.39
CA ARG A 446 -1.37 0.47 -16.96
C ARG A 446 -2.54 -0.44 -17.26
N ALA A 447 -2.23 -1.63 -17.75
CA ALA A 447 -3.17 -2.74 -17.92
C ALA A 447 -2.58 -3.97 -17.22
N THR A 448 -3.37 -4.62 -16.37
CA THR A 448 -2.97 -5.86 -15.69
C THR A 448 -4.09 -6.88 -15.77
N TYR A 449 -3.73 -8.13 -15.94
CA TYR A 449 -4.63 -9.26 -15.79
C TYR A 449 -4.03 -10.24 -14.80
N THR A 450 -4.82 -10.58 -13.78
CA THR A 450 -4.44 -11.51 -12.73
C THR A 450 -5.44 -12.65 -12.67
N ALA A 451 -4.94 -13.86 -12.48
CA ALA A 451 -5.72 -15.07 -12.28
C ALA A 451 -5.24 -15.77 -11.00
N HIS A 452 -6.05 -15.70 -9.96
CA HIS A 452 -5.84 -16.40 -8.69
C HIS A 452 -6.68 -17.67 -8.63
N ARG A 453 -6.11 -18.75 -8.12
CA ARG A 453 -6.76 -20.07 -7.98
C ARG A 453 -6.44 -20.65 -6.60
N ALA A 454 -7.47 -20.98 -5.88
CA ALA A 454 -7.40 -21.45 -4.51
C ALA A 454 -8.03 -22.84 -4.37
N SER A 455 -7.58 -23.61 -3.40
CA SER A 455 -8.24 -24.79 -2.90
C SER A 455 -9.53 -24.44 -2.16
N GLU A 456 -10.27 -25.42 -1.68
CA GLU A 456 -11.69 -25.25 -1.31
C GLU A 456 -11.91 -24.26 -0.17
N ASN A 457 -11.10 -24.34 0.88
CA ASN A 457 -11.27 -23.53 2.09
C ASN A 457 -10.25 -22.38 2.21
N GLN A 458 -9.43 -22.14 1.18
CA GLN A 458 -8.54 -20.98 1.17
C GLN A 458 -9.37 -19.69 1.06
N ALA A 459 -9.06 -18.70 1.88
CA ALA A 459 -9.92 -17.54 2.16
C ALA A 459 -10.21 -16.62 0.96
N ASP A 460 -9.26 -16.47 0.03
CA ASP A 460 -9.40 -15.54 -1.11
C ASP A 460 -10.26 -16.11 -2.24
N GLY A 461 -10.41 -17.43 -2.28
CA GLY A 461 -11.14 -18.10 -3.35
C GLY A 461 -10.45 -17.99 -4.72
N SER A 462 -11.17 -18.36 -5.78
CA SER A 462 -10.65 -18.31 -7.14
C SER A 462 -11.23 -17.13 -7.91
N ILE A 463 -10.38 -16.20 -8.39
CA ILE A 463 -10.79 -14.96 -9.02
C ILE A 463 -9.93 -14.62 -10.24
N ASN A 464 -10.54 -14.00 -11.25
CA ASN A 464 -9.83 -13.28 -12.30
C ASN A 464 -10.07 -11.77 -12.12
N GLU A 465 -9.03 -10.97 -12.30
CA GLU A 465 -9.14 -9.51 -12.32
C GLU A 465 -8.50 -8.94 -13.61
N LEU A 466 -9.25 -8.10 -14.33
CA LEU A 466 -8.69 -7.18 -15.33
C LEU A 466 -8.75 -5.77 -14.74
N ARG A 467 -7.60 -5.10 -14.68
CA ARG A 467 -7.51 -3.72 -14.21
C ARG A 467 -6.88 -2.83 -15.28
N LEU A 468 -7.52 -1.68 -15.54
CA LEU A 468 -7.00 -0.64 -16.42
C LEU A 468 -6.93 0.66 -15.63
N VAL A 469 -5.77 1.30 -15.62
CA VAL A 469 -5.54 2.53 -14.86
C VAL A 469 -4.84 3.55 -15.75
N THR A 470 -5.40 4.76 -15.83
CA THR A 470 -4.75 5.91 -16.44
C THR A 470 -4.62 7.01 -15.40
N THR A 471 -3.40 7.48 -15.16
CA THR A 471 -3.11 8.55 -14.20
C THR A 471 -2.49 9.72 -14.94
N ILE A 472 -3.10 10.90 -14.84
CA ILE A 472 -2.68 12.14 -15.50
C ILE A 472 -2.32 13.16 -14.42
N PRO A 473 -1.03 13.43 -14.17
CA PRO A 473 -0.62 14.54 -13.31
C PRO A 473 -0.75 15.87 -14.05
N PHE A 474 -1.02 16.94 -13.31
CA PHE A 474 -1.03 18.30 -13.83
C PHE A 474 -0.58 19.30 -12.76
N ASN A 475 0.02 20.39 -13.20
CA ASN A 475 0.39 21.51 -12.35
C ASN A 475 -0.41 22.75 -12.79
N ILE A 476 -0.88 23.51 -11.80
CA ILE A 476 -1.63 24.74 -11.99
C ILE A 476 -0.75 25.94 -11.62
N LEU A 477 0.08 25.77 -10.57
CA LEU A 477 1.02 26.78 -10.09
C LEU A 477 2.31 26.10 -9.60
#